data_97d2ec85edcfbc98ac15eb472d46ad45
#
_entry.id   97d2ec85edcfbc98ac15eb472d46ad45
#
_cell.length_a   1.000
_cell.length_b   1.000
_cell.length_c   1.000
_cell.angle_alpha   90.00
_cell.angle_beta   90.00
_cell.angle_gamma   90.00
#
_symmetry.space_group_name_H-M   'P 1'
#
loop_
_entity.id
_entity.type
_entity.pdbx_description
1 polymer ?
#
loop_
_entity_poly.entity_id
_entity_poly.type
_entity_poly.pdbx_seq_one_letter_code
_entity_poly.pdbx_strand_id
1 'polypeptide(L)'
;EDELFLFWVERLWDAGLVVVTAAGNKGPKEGSVTIPGNSRKVITVGADEELGKKYSGCGPTGDCIKKPDLVVPGNRIYSCNYLYPVRSPYAYIPKTGTSMATPVVSGAAALVLQKYPDMCNLELKYRLWNSCEKGRYYDQRQGHGNLHVERFLECQEKILDTNENLLYDSTGDK
;
A
#
# COMPACT_ATOMS: atom_id res chain seq x y z
N GLU A 1 -0.32 -1.50 23.52
CA GLU A 1 0.19 -0.35 22.74
C GLU A 1 -0.16 -0.52 21.25
N ASP A 2 0.06 -1.69 20.67
CA ASP A 2 -0.20 -1.97 19.25
C ASP A 2 -1.68 -1.84 18.87
N GLU A 3 -2.60 -2.30 19.72
CA GLU A 3 -4.05 -2.18 19.49
C GLU A 3 -4.51 -0.72 19.53
N LEU A 4 -3.99 0.08 20.46
CA LEU A 4 -4.31 1.50 20.55
C LEU A 4 -3.77 2.27 19.32
N PHE A 5 -2.58 1.92 18.86
CA PHE A 5 -2.02 2.50 17.62
C PHE A 5 -2.88 2.15 16.41
N LEU A 6 -3.27 0.89 16.27
CA LEU A 6 -4.14 0.44 15.19
C LEU A 6 -5.49 1.16 15.20
N PHE A 7 -6.10 1.29 16.40
CA PHE A 7 -7.34 2.03 16.59
C PHE A 7 -7.24 3.47 16.03
N TRP A 8 -6.19 4.21 16.37
CA TRP A 8 -6.01 5.58 15.90
C TRP A 8 -5.77 5.67 14.40
N VAL A 9 -5.00 4.75 13.84
CA VAL A 9 -4.77 4.67 12.39
C VAL A 9 -6.09 4.42 11.63
N GLU A 10 -6.94 3.55 12.14
CA GLU A 10 -8.26 3.29 11.55
C GLU A 10 -9.21 4.48 11.69
N ARG A 11 -9.13 5.23 12.78
CA ARG A 11 -9.88 6.48 12.94
C ARG A 11 -9.51 7.55 11.93
N LEU A 12 -8.23 7.62 11.54
CA LEU A 12 -7.80 8.51 10.45
C LEU A 12 -8.44 8.11 9.12
N TRP A 13 -8.52 6.81 8.84
CA TRP A 13 -9.23 6.31 7.66
C TRP A 13 -10.71 6.64 7.70
N ASP A 14 -11.38 6.43 8.82
CA ASP A 14 -12.81 6.71 9.01
C ASP A 14 -13.11 8.22 8.89
N ALA A 15 -12.14 9.07 9.19
CA ALA A 15 -12.21 10.51 8.97
C ALA A 15 -12.01 10.94 7.50
N GLY A 16 -11.86 9.99 6.58
CA GLY A 16 -11.73 10.23 5.15
C GLY A 16 -10.29 10.39 4.65
N LEU A 17 -9.28 10.26 5.52
CA LEU A 17 -7.88 10.36 5.08
C LEU A 17 -7.46 9.11 4.31
N VAL A 18 -6.63 9.29 3.29
CA VAL A 18 -5.93 8.18 2.63
C VAL A 18 -4.72 7.78 3.48
N VAL A 19 -4.82 6.63 4.13
CA VAL A 19 -3.77 6.10 5.00
C VAL A 19 -3.01 5.00 4.27
N VAL A 20 -1.71 5.22 4.03
CA VAL A 20 -0.82 4.29 3.34
C VAL A 20 0.24 3.79 4.31
N THR A 21 0.39 2.48 4.44
CA THR A 21 1.29 1.84 5.41
C THR A 21 2.19 0.81 4.75
N ALA A 22 3.35 0.56 5.37
CA ALA A 22 4.25 -0.49 4.94
C ALA A 22 3.79 -1.88 5.43
N ALA A 23 3.99 -2.91 4.62
CA ALA A 23 3.70 -4.30 5.02
C ALA A 23 4.67 -4.83 6.10
N GLY A 24 5.81 -4.16 6.29
CA GLY A 24 6.87 -4.60 7.18
C GLY A 24 7.92 -5.45 6.46
N ASN A 25 9.04 -5.68 7.16
CA ASN A 25 10.22 -6.33 6.58
C ASN A 25 10.55 -7.68 7.27
N LYS A 26 9.52 -8.37 7.79
CA LYS A 26 9.64 -9.68 8.47
C LYS A 26 9.30 -10.87 7.57
N GLY A 27 9.05 -10.61 6.26
CA GLY A 27 8.82 -11.66 5.26
C GLY A 27 10.07 -12.52 4.99
N PRO A 28 9.94 -13.53 4.13
CA PRO A 28 8.80 -13.85 3.27
C PRO A 28 7.77 -14.84 3.90
N LYS A 29 7.85 -15.10 5.19
CA LYS A 29 6.92 -16.03 5.87
C LYS A 29 5.50 -15.49 5.84
N GLU A 30 4.51 -16.36 5.61
CA GLU A 30 3.09 -16.01 5.74
C GLU A 30 2.78 -15.48 7.16
N GLY A 31 1.81 -14.57 7.23
CA GLY A 31 1.45 -13.92 8.49
C GLY A 31 2.48 -12.90 9.00
N SER A 32 3.44 -12.48 8.16
CA SER A 32 4.52 -11.55 8.56
C SER A 32 4.22 -10.07 8.31
N VAL A 33 3.00 -9.74 7.87
CA VAL A 33 2.56 -8.34 7.78
C VAL A 33 2.48 -7.75 9.18
N THR A 34 3.09 -6.58 9.37
CA THR A 34 3.16 -5.92 10.68
C THR A 34 2.10 -4.84 10.84
N ILE A 35 1.75 -4.52 12.07
CA ILE A 35 0.90 -3.38 12.43
C ILE A 35 1.59 -2.08 11.96
N PRO A 36 0.82 -1.13 11.37
CA PRO A 36 -0.63 -1.13 11.15
C PRO A 36 -1.06 -1.71 9.79
N GLY A 37 -0.14 -2.29 9.01
CA GLY A 37 -0.41 -2.85 7.68
C GLY A 37 -1.35 -4.05 7.68
N ASN A 38 -1.62 -4.67 8.83
CA ASN A 38 -2.59 -5.75 8.98
C ASN A 38 -4.05 -5.27 9.00
N SER A 39 -4.30 -3.96 9.13
CA SER A 39 -5.66 -3.41 9.09
C SER A 39 -6.32 -3.60 7.72
N ARG A 40 -7.58 -4.02 7.73
CA ARG A 40 -8.42 -4.13 6.53
C ARG A 40 -8.66 -2.76 5.86
N LYS A 41 -8.71 -1.68 6.64
CA LYS A 41 -9.05 -0.34 6.17
C LYS A 41 -7.94 0.30 5.36
N VAL A 42 -6.72 0.34 5.87
CA VAL A 42 -5.60 1.07 5.27
C VAL A 42 -5.08 0.45 3.97
N ILE A 43 -4.35 1.24 3.19
CA ILE A 43 -3.61 0.75 2.01
C ILE A 43 -2.26 0.24 2.47
N THR A 44 -2.02 -1.06 2.35
CA THR A 44 -0.79 -1.71 2.79
C THR A 44 0.11 -2.02 1.60
N VAL A 45 1.33 -1.50 1.62
CA VAL A 45 2.28 -1.57 0.52
C VAL A 45 3.41 -2.55 0.84
N GLY A 46 3.53 -3.57 0.02
CA GLY A 46 4.69 -4.46 -0.01
C GLY A 46 5.77 -3.96 -0.96
N ALA A 47 6.94 -4.56 -0.89
CA ALA A 47 8.02 -4.29 -1.82
C ALA A 47 8.06 -5.36 -2.92
N ASP A 48 8.16 -4.91 -4.18
CA ASP A 48 8.51 -5.80 -5.28
C ASP A 48 9.96 -6.28 -5.12
N GLU A 49 10.14 -7.59 -5.15
CA GLU A 49 11.40 -8.25 -4.80
C GLU A 49 12.07 -8.94 -5.99
N GLU A 50 11.68 -8.61 -7.23
CA GLU A 50 12.20 -9.28 -8.43
C GLU A 50 13.73 -9.36 -8.48
N LEU A 51 14.42 -8.42 -7.83
CA LEU A 51 15.87 -8.25 -7.91
C LEU A 51 16.59 -8.34 -6.55
N GLY A 52 15.97 -8.84 -5.47
CA GLY A 52 16.59 -8.75 -4.16
C GLY A 52 16.20 -9.82 -3.14
N LYS A 53 16.64 -9.60 -1.90
CA LYS A 53 16.29 -10.46 -0.76
C LYS A 53 14.79 -10.38 -0.48
N LYS A 54 14.19 -11.53 -0.26
CA LYS A 54 12.78 -11.65 0.11
C LYS A 54 12.58 -11.20 1.56
N TYR A 55 12.07 -10.01 1.77
CA TYR A 55 11.86 -9.42 3.10
C TYR A 55 10.46 -8.84 3.30
N SER A 56 9.74 -8.55 2.22
CA SER A 56 8.41 -7.93 2.30
C SER A 56 7.45 -8.79 3.11
N GLY A 57 6.69 -8.15 4.00
CA GLY A 57 5.65 -8.82 4.77
C GLY A 57 4.61 -9.48 3.86
N CYS A 58 4.24 -10.71 4.19
CA CYS A 58 3.30 -11.56 3.45
C CYS A 58 2.06 -11.84 4.29
N GLY A 59 0.89 -11.85 3.63
CA GLY A 59 -0.34 -12.34 4.20
C GLY A 59 -0.48 -13.88 4.14
N PRO A 60 -1.68 -14.40 4.49
CA PRO A 60 -2.78 -13.64 5.09
C PRO A 60 -2.42 -13.15 6.49
N THR A 61 -3.14 -12.14 7.00
CA THR A 61 -3.02 -11.72 8.40
C THR A 61 -3.64 -12.76 9.33
N GLY A 62 -3.44 -12.59 10.67
CA GLY A 62 -4.08 -13.46 11.66
C GLY A 62 -5.61 -13.54 11.53
N ASP A 63 -6.24 -12.48 11.03
CA ASP A 63 -7.69 -12.41 10.75
C ASP A 63 -8.04 -12.84 9.33
N CYS A 64 -7.19 -13.62 8.68
CA CYS A 64 -7.36 -14.10 7.31
C CYS A 64 -7.57 -12.99 6.25
N ILE A 65 -7.08 -11.77 6.51
CA ILE A 65 -7.16 -10.67 5.56
C ILE A 65 -6.04 -10.79 4.54
N LYS A 66 -6.37 -10.66 3.25
CA LYS A 66 -5.40 -10.63 2.17
C LYS A 66 -4.60 -9.32 2.23
N LYS A 67 -3.30 -9.43 2.50
CA LYS A 67 -2.33 -8.33 2.56
C LYS A 67 -0.97 -8.81 2.02
N PRO A 68 -0.10 -7.92 1.50
CA PRO A 68 -0.32 -6.47 1.28
C PRO A 68 -1.43 -6.23 0.25
N ASP A 69 -1.90 -4.97 0.12
CA ASP A 69 -2.86 -4.61 -0.94
C ASP A 69 -2.20 -4.65 -2.33
N LEU A 70 -0.96 -4.19 -2.41
CA LEU A 70 -0.18 -4.12 -3.65
C LEU A 70 1.31 -4.08 -3.35
N VAL A 71 2.12 -4.17 -4.39
CA VAL A 71 3.58 -4.00 -4.31
C VAL A 71 4.05 -2.93 -5.29
N VAL A 72 5.17 -2.29 -4.94
CA VAL A 72 5.94 -1.38 -5.81
C VAL A 72 7.43 -1.55 -5.52
N PRO A 73 8.34 -1.06 -6.38
CA PRO A 73 9.77 -1.13 -6.10
C PRO A 73 10.13 -0.56 -4.72
N GLY A 74 10.85 -1.34 -3.93
CA GLY A 74 11.32 -0.97 -2.59
C GLY A 74 12.80 -1.24 -2.35
N ASN A 75 13.53 -1.68 -3.39
CA ASN A 75 14.95 -2.01 -3.32
C ASN A 75 15.81 -0.86 -3.84
N ARG A 76 16.79 -0.44 -3.03
CA ARG A 76 17.78 0.60 -3.38
C ARG A 76 17.14 1.89 -3.92
N ILE A 77 16.08 2.33 -3.29
CA ILE A 77 15.41 3.59 -3.62
C ILE A 77 16.26 4.75 -3.12
N TYR A 78 16.70 5.60 -4.04
CA TYR A 78 17.47 6.80 -3.74
C TYR A 78 16.55 7.91 -3.24
N SER A 79 16.91 8.48 -2.08
CA SER A 79 16.18 9.61 -1.48
C SER A 79 17.14 10.52 -0.71
N CYS A 80 16.62 11.68 -0.28
CA CYS A 80 17.38 12.66 0.47
C CYS A 80 17.99 12.05 1.74
N ASN A 81 19.23 12.39 1.98
CA ASN A 81 19.98 11.97 3.16
C ASN A 81 19.94 13.05 4.24
N TYR A 82 19.22 12.79 5.33
CA TYR A 82 19.11 13.74 6.45
C TYR A 82 20.45 14.01 7.17
N LEU A 83 21.47 13.17 6.93
CA LEU A 83 22.80 13.37 7.49
C LEU A 83 23.68 14.33 6.67
N TYR A 84 23.23 14.74 5.48
CA TYR A 84 23.94 15.68 4.62
C TYR A 84 23.76 17.13 5.13
N PRO A 85 24.81 17.97 5.09
CA PRO A 85 26.21 17.64 4.82
C PRO A 85 27.01 17.30 6.09
N VAL A 86 26.38 17.38 7.28
CA VAL A 86 27.09 17.41 8.58
C VAL A 86 27.77 16.08 8.92
N ARG A 87 27.09 14.95 8.63
CA ARG A 87 27.57 13.58 8.96
C ARG A 87 27.76 12.70 7.74
N SER A 88 27.48 13.21 6.53
CA SER A 88 27.65 12.48 5.28
C SER A 88 27.92 13.46 4.14
N PRO A 89 28.89 13.16 3.24
CA PRO A 89 29.12 13.97 2.04
C PRO A 89 28.07 13.73 0.94
N TYR A 90 27.21 12.71 1.08
CA TYR A 90 26.23 12.32 0.06
C TYR A 90 24.87 12.92 0.37
N ALA A 91 24.34 13.76 -0.53
CA ALA A 91 23.00 14.35 -0.43
C ALA A 91 21.89 13.32 -0.63
N TYR A 92 22.16 12.25 -1.37
CA TYR A 92 21.22 11.15 -1.64
C TYR A 92 21.86 9.81 -1.30
N ILE A 93 21.08 8.92 -0.70
CA ILE A 93 21.50 7.56 -0.37
C ILE A 93 20.41 6.55 -0.77
N PRO A 94 20.81 5.33 -1.19
CA PRO A 94 19.85 4.26 -1.43
C PRO A 94 19.44 3.59 -0.11
N LYS A 95 18.14 3.33 0.03
CA LYS A 95 17.59 2.49 1.11
C LYS A 95 16.71 1.40 0.55
N THR A 96 16.55 0.32 1.31
CA THR A 96 15.75 -0.84 0.94
C THR A 96 14.75 -1.14 2.05
N GLY A 97 13.49 -1.40 1.70
CA GLY A 97 12.43 -1.74 2.63
C GLY A 97 11.05 -1.39 2.10
N THR A 98 10.00 -1.99 2.67
CA THR A 98 8.61 -1.63 2.38
C THR A 98 8.31 -0.17 2.74
N SER A 99 9.04 0.41 3.70
CA SER A 99 8.98 1.84 4.01
C SER A 99 9.46 2.73 2.87
N MET A 100 10.26 2.20 1.93
CA MET A 100 10.70 2.94 0.74
C MET A 100 9.68 2.80 -0.40
N ALA A 101 8.95 1.71 -0.43
CA ALA A 101 7.84 1.46 -1.36
C ALA A 101 6.61 2.35 -1.03
N THR A 102 6.28 2.48 0.24
CA THR A 102 5.10 3.22 0.73
C THR A 102 4.97 4.64 0.17
N PRO A 103 6.00 5.51 0.18
CA PRO A 103 5.88 6.88 -0.34
C PRO A 103 5.65 6.95 -1.85
N VAL A 104 6.01 5.93 -2.62
CA VAL A 104 5.69 5.86 -4.06
C VAL A 104 4.18 5.81 -4.26
N VAL A 105 3.49 4.96 -3.47
CA VAL A 105 2.02 4.85 -3.51
C VAL A 105 1.36 6.13 -2.97
N SER A 106 1.91 6.71 -1.90
CA SER A 106 1.40 7.99 -1.37
C SER A 106 1.50 9.13 -2.38
N GLY A 107 2.62 9.20 -3.12
CA GLY A 107 2.80 10.18 -4.20
C GLY A 107 1.82 9.97 -5.35
N ALA A 108 1.61 8.73 -5.78
CA ALA A 108 0.62 8.39 -6.81
C ALA A 108 -0.80 8.75 -6.36
N ALA A 109 -1.15 8.47 -5.09
CA ALA A 109 -2.45 8.84 -4.51
C ALA A 109 -2.65 10.37 -4.49
N ALA A 110 -1.61 11.14 -4.13
CA ALA A 110 -1.67 12.60 -4.15
C ALA A 110 -1.93 13.15 -5.56
N LEU A 111 -1.30 12.58 -6.59
CA LEU A 111 -1.54 12.97 -7.98
C LEU A 111 -2.98 12.66 -8.44
N VAL A 112 -3.54 11.52 -8.02
CA VAL A 112 -4.94 11.16 -8.31
C VAL A 112 -5.89 12.13 -7.62
N LEU A 113 -5.67 12.43 -6.34
CA LEU A 113 -6.50 13.39 -5.58
C LEU A 113 -6.38 14.82 -6.11
N GLN A 114 -5.22 15.21 -6.66
CA GLN A 114 -5.08 16.49 -7.36
C GLN A 114 -5.99 16.54 -8.60
N LYS A 115 -6.11 15.43 -9.33
CA LYS A 115 -6.95 15.34 -10.53
C LYS A 115 -8.44 15.17 -10.18
N TYR A 116 -8.74 14.49 -9.09
CA TYR A 116 -10.09 14.16 -8.64
C TYR A 116 -10.25 14.51 -7.14
N PRO A 117 -10.38 15.80 -6.79
CA PRO A 117 -10.32 16.27 -5.40
C PRO A 117 -11.49 15.77 -4.52
N ASP A 118 -12.62 15.43 -5.12
CA ASP A 118 -13.82 14.95 -4.40
C ASP A 118 -13.83 13.41 -4.22
N MET A 119 -12.76 12.72 -4.64
CA MET A 119 -12.66 11.27 -4.51
C MET A 119 -12.47 10.86 -3.05
N CYS A 120 -13.32 9.96 -2.56
CA CYS A 120 -13.15 9.41 -1.21
C CYS A 120 -12.01 8.38 -1.15
N ASN A 121 -11.50 8.15 0.07
CA ASN A 121 -10.40 7.21 0.30
C ASN A 121 -10.71 5.77 -0.11
N LEU A 122 -11.97 5.33 0.04
CA LEU A 122 -12.40 3.99 -0.37
C LEU A 122 -12.38 3.85 -1.89
N GLU A 123 -12.93 4.82 -2.62
CA GLU A 123 -12.88 4.85 -4.08
C GLU A 123 -11.43 4.85 -4.58
N LEU A 124 -10.58 5.67 -3.99
CA LEU A 124 -9.16 5.71 -4.32
C LEU A 124 -8.51 4.33 -4.13
N LYS A 125 -8.80 3.64 -3.03
CA LYS A 125 -8.27 2.30 -2.75
C LYS A 125 -8.71 1.27 -3.81
N TYR A 126 -9.99 1.28 -4.21
CA TYR A 126 -10.48 0.40 -5.27
C TYR A 126 -9.84 0.70 -6.63
N ARG A 127 -9.72 1.97 -7.01
CA ARG A 127 -9.05 2.37 -8.24
C ARG A 127 -7.58 1.94 -8.24
N LEU A 128 -6.92 2.06 -7.09
CA LEU A 128 -5.55 1.59 -6.90
C LEU A 128 -5.44 0.08 -7.17
N TRP A 129 -6.33 -0.74 -6.62
CA TRP A 129 -6.35 -2.17 -6.85
C TRP A 129 -6.57 -2.53 -8.33
N ASN A 130 -7.53 -1.87 -8.99
CA ASN A 130 -7.85 -2.10 -10.39
C ASN A 130 -6.74 -1.65 -11.36
N SER A 131 -5.88 -0.75 -10.92
CA SER A 131 -4.73 -0.29 -11.70
C SER A 131 -3.48 -1.16 -11.53
N CYS A 132 -3.52 -2.17 -10.66
CA CYS A 132 -2.42 -3.10 -10.46
C CYS A 132 -2.38 -4.20 -11.51
N GLU A 133 -1.18 -4.68 -11.82
CA GLU A 133 -0.96 -5.83 -12.69
C GLU A 133 -0.33 -6.97 -11.90
N LYS A 134 -0.94 -8.15 -11.97
CA LYS A 134 -0.42 -9.34 -11.29
C LYS A 134 0.91 -9.78 -11.91
N GLY A 135 1.92 -9.87 -11.07
CA GLY A 135 3.22 -10.42 -11.42
C GLY A 135 3.28 -11.94 -11.24
N ARG A 136 4.49 -12.47 -11.16
CA ARG A 136 4.75 -13.93 -11.06
C ARG A 136 4.61 -14.51 -9.65
N TYR A 137 4.32 -13.68 -8.65
CA TYR A 137 4.25 -14.11 -7.26
C TYR A 137 2.85 -14.56 -6.86
N TYR A 138 2.77 -15.33 -5.76
CA TYR A 138 1.50 -15.65 -5.13
C TYR A 138 0.82 -14.40 -4.57
N ASP A 139 -0.52 -14.42 -4.57
CA ASP A 139 -1.34 -13.30 -4.12
C ASP A 139 -1.02 -12.83 -2.69
N GLN A 140 -0.65 -13.73 -1.77
CA GLN A 140 -0.25 -13.38 -0.41
C GLN A 140 1.02 -12.51 -0.33
N ARG A 141 1.80 -12.44 -1.40
CA ARG A 141 3.03 -11.64 -1.47
C ARG A 141 2.86 -10.33 -2.23
N GLN A 142 1.98 -10.30 -3.22
CA GLN A 142 1.81 -9.16 -4.11
C GLN A 142 0.45 -8.47 -4.00
N GLY A 143 -0.53 -9.08 -3.30
CA GLY A 143 -1.89 -8.55 -3.25
C GLY A 143 -2.54 -8.48 -4.63
N HIS A 144 -2.89 -7.27 -5.06
CA HIS A 144 -3.43 -7.02 -6.41
C HIS A 144 -2.33 -6.93 -7.49
N GLY A 145 -1.05 -6.89 -7.11
CA GLY A 145 0.09 -6.84 -8.02
C GLY A 145 0.89 -5.56 -7.96
N ASN A 146 1.66 -5.30 -9.03
CA ASN A 146 2.44 -4.08 -9.19
C ASN A 146 1.58 -2.91 -9.65
N LEU A 147 1.74 -1.74 -9.03
CA LEU A 147 1.01 -0.53 -9.38
C LEU A 147 1.44 0.01 -10.75
N HIS A 148 0.47 0.21 -11.65
CA HIS A 148 0.60 1.00 -12.85
C HIS A 148 0.10 2.43 -12.61
N VAL A 149 1.02 3.37 -12.38
CA VAL A 149 0.66 4.75 -12.02
C VAL A 149 -0.13 5.43 -13.13
N GLU A 150 0.22 5.21 -14.39
CA GLU A 150 -0.50 5.77 -15.55
C GLU A 150 -1.97 5.30 -15.56
N ARG A 151 -2.22 3.99 -15.44
CA ARG A 151 -3.59 3.44 -15.35
C ARG A 151 -4.34 4.01 -14.15
N PHE A 152 -3.66 4.21 -13.03
CA PHE A 152 -4.25 4.77 -11.82
C PHE A 152 -4.69 6.23 -12.03
N LEU A 153 -3.90 7.02 -12.75
CA LEU A 153 -4.21 8.41 -13.11
C LEU A 153 -5.31 8.53 -14.17
N GLU A 154 -5.43 7.55 -15.07
CA GLU A 154 -6.35 7.58 -16.21
C GLU A 154 -7.70 6.93 -15.91
N CYS A 155 -7.83 6.18 -14.83
CA CYS A 155 -9.05 5.44 -14.50
C CYS A 155 -10.25 6.39 -14.37
N GLN A 156 -11.13 6.41 -15.39
CA GLN A 156 -12.30 7.28 -15.47
C GLN A 156 -13.58 6.64 -14.92
N GLU A 157 -13.56 5.35 -14.61
CA GLU A 157 -14.75 4.66 -14.11
C GLU A 157 -15.07 5.12 -12.69
N LYS A 158 -16.26 5.70 -12.51
CA LYS A 158 -16.87 5.83 -11.18
C LYS A 158 -17.18 4.42 -10.69
N ILE A 159 -16.41 3.94 -9.73
CA ILE A 159 -16.59 2.59 -9.15
C ILE A 159 -17.79 2.58 -8.19
N LEU A 160 -18.19 3.75 -7.70
CA LEU A 160 -19.32 3.91 -6.79
C LEU A 160 -20.37 4.77 -7.48
N ASP A 161 -21.48 4.16 -7.89
CA ASP A 161 -22.70 4.88 -8.18
C ASP A 161 -23.35 5.26 -6.84
N THR A 162 -23.51 6.54 -6.58
CA THR A 162 -23.98 7.08 -5.29
C THR A 162 -25.41 6.66 -4.93
N ASN A 163 -26.09 5.89 -5.77
CA ASN A 163 -27.47 5.47 -5.61
C ASN A 163 -27.73 3.96 -5.47
N GLU A 164 -26.71 3.11 -5.53
CA GLU A 164 -26.90 1.69 -5.27
C GLU A 164 -26.13 1.25 -4.04
N ASN A 165 -26.86 0.70 -3.08
CA ASN A 165 -26.39 0.10 -1.84
C ASN A 165 -25.12 -0.74 -2.09
N LEU A 166 -24.03 -0.35 -1.45
CA LEU A 166 -22.88 -1.20 -1.26
C LEU A 166 -23.33 -2.51 -0.60
N LEU A 167 -23.69 -3.49 -1.39
CA LEU A 167 -23.75 -4.86 -0.92
C LEU A 167 -22.30 -5.29 -0.66
N TYR A 168 -21.85 -5.06 0.55
CA TYR A 168 -20.70 -5.74 1.10
C TYR A 168 -21.06 -7.22 1.10
N ASP A 169 -20.62 -7.96 0.09
CA ASP A 169 -20.71 -9.41 0.14
C ASP A 169 -19.76 -9.87 1.24
N SER A 170 -20.37 -10.27 2.36
CA SER A 170 -19.68 -10.86 3.50
C SER A 170 -19.22 -12.28 3.23
N THR A 171 -19.42 -12.77 2.01
CA THR A 171 -18.95 -14.06 1.54
C THR A 171 -17.70 -13.84 0.70
N GLY A 172 -16.54 -14.03 1.30
CA GLY A 172 -15.26 -14.03 0.62
C GLY A 172 -15.10 -15.26 -0.27
N ASP A 173 -15.80 -15.28 -1.43
CA ASP A 173 -15.55 -16.26 -2.49
C ASP A 173 -16.07 -15.74 -3.83
N LYS A 174 -15.13 -15.26 -4.66
CA LYS A 174 -14.92 -15.72 -6.05
C LYS A 174 -13.73 -15.00 -6.66
#